data_ef3c0021b00bd5c319ceeb1c574c3039
#
_entry.id   ef3c0021b00bd5c319ceeb1c574c3039
#
_cell.length_a   1.000
_cell.length_b   1.000
_cell.length_c   1.000
_cell.angle_alpha   90.00
_cell.angle_beta   90.00
_cell.angle_gamma   90.00
#
_symmetry.space_group_name_H-M   'P 1'
#
loop_
_entity.id
_entity.type
_entity.pdbx_description
1 polymer ?
#
loop_
_entity_poly.entity_id
_entity_poly.type
_entity_poly.pdbx_seq_one_letter_code
_entity_poly.pdbx_strand_id
1 'polypeptide(L)'
;MFWIALSVLIMSLTGEGDDTYAFRKILERGREAVEENVHDPVRQKAAIQAIDRATNAFSKHRKRVGAISACVERADRKYAATEAEYEACLTDLGPAWDAAGEDLIELERVFRSSLTPGEVVVVRGAAE
;
A
#
# COMPACT_ATOMS: atom_id res chain seq x y z
N MET A 1 -9.82 4.62 9.29
CA MET A 1 -8.44 4.64 8.75
C MET A 1 -8.17 3.47 7.80
N PHE A 2 -8.53 2.26 8.15
CA PHE A 2 -8.38 1.10 7.26
C PHE A 2 -9.01 1.33 5.87
N TRP A 3 -10.22 1.84 5.82
CA TRP A 3 -10.93 2.12 4.57
C TRP A 3 -10.30 3.26 3.77
N ILE A 4 -9.78 4.29 4.45
CA ILE A 4 -9.08 5.40 3.78
C ILE A 4 -7.75 4.90 3.22
N ALA A 5 -7.00 4.15 4.01
CA ALA A 5 -5.74 3.55 3.56
C ALA A 5 -5.96 2.56 2.40
N LEU A 6 -7.03 1.76 2.47
CA LEU A 6 -7.39 0.84 1.40
C LEU A 6 -7.80 1.60 0.12
N SER A 7 -8.61 2.65 0.26
CA SER A 7 -9.02 3.48 -0.89
C SER A 7 -7.83 4.19 -1.52
N VAL A 8 -6.93 4.74 -0.72
CA VAL A 8 -5.69 5.37 -1.20
C VAL A 8 -4.77 4.34 -1.85
N LEU A 9 -4.66 3.14 -1.27
CA LEU A 9 -3.90 2.05 -1.85
C LEU A 9 -4.47 1.64 -3.22
N ILE A 10 -5.79 1.50 -3.31
CA ILE A 10 -6.49 1.18 -4.56
C ILE A 10 -6.22 2.25 -5.62
N MET A 11 -6.39 3.51 -5.28
CA MET A 11 -6.11 4.63 -6.19
C MET A 11 -4.63 4.68 -6.60
N SER A 12 -3.73 4.45 -5.65
CA SER A 12 -2.29 4.48 -5.89
C SER A 12 -1.79 3.34 -6.78
N LEU A 13 -2.44 2.18 -6.73
CA LEU A 13 -2.10 1.05 -7.58
C LEU A 13 -2.65 1.19 -9.00
N THR A 14 -3.74 1.93 -9.18
CA THR A 14 -4.44 2.09 -10.47
C THR A 14 -4.25 3.46 -11.10
N GLY A 15 -3.82 4.47 -10.33
CA GLY A 15 -3.66 5.86 -10.77
C GLY A 15 -2.26 6.23 -11.23
N GLU A 16 -2.15 7.33 -11.95
CA GLU A 16 -0.88 7.92 -12.38
C GLU A 16 -0.35 8.90 -11.32
N GLY A 17 0.90 8.71 -10.91
CA GLY A 17 1.78 9.73 -10.28
C GLY A 17 1.39 10.29 -8.89
N ASP A 18 0.33 11.07 -8.81
CA ASP A 18 -0.02 11.85 -7.61
C ASP A 18 -0.47 11.01 -6.41
N ASP A 19 -1.16 9.91 -6.67
CA ASP A 19 -1.70 9.04 -5.61
C ASP A 19 -0.61 8.29 -4.84
N THR A 20 0.53 8.02 -5.48
CA THR A 20 1.70 7.41 -4.84
C THR A 20 2.29 8.35 -3.79
N TYR A 21 2.31 9.64 -4.10
CA TYR A 21 2.79 10.65 -3.19
C TYR A 21 1.92 10.73 -1.94
N ALA A 22 0.59 10.72 -2.10
CA ALA A 22 -0.35 10.76 -0.99
C ALA A 22 -0.16 9.56 -0.03
N PHE A 23 -0.02 8.35 -0.56
CA PHE A 23 0.20 7.16 0.26
C PHE A 23 1.53 7.21 1.01
N ARG A 24 2.60 7.62 0.35
CA ARG A 24 3.92 7.80 0.99
C ARG A 24 3.86 8.84 2.10
N LYS A 25 3.15 9.93 1.89
CA LYS A 25 2.95 10.97 2.92
C LYS A 25 2.22 10.45 4.14
N ILE A 26 1.20 9.63 3.97
CA ILE A 26 0.49 8.99 5.08
C ILE A 26 1.44 8.10 5.88
N LEU A 27 2.25 7.30 5.22
CA LEU A 27 3.24 6.45 5.89
C LEU A 27 4.33 7.26 6.61
N GLU A 28 4.84 8.32 6.01
CA GLU A 28 5.81 9.22 6.63
C GLU A 28 5.24 9.89 7.87
N ARG A 29 4.02 10.42 7.79
CA ARG A 29 3.30 11.02 8.94
C ARG A 29 3.05 9.99 10.04
N GLY A 30 2.69 8.78 9.67
CA GLY A 30 2.53 7.68 10.62
C GLY A 30 3.83 7.35 11.34
N ARG A 31 4.94 7.31 10.63
CA ARG A 31 6.27 7.10 11.19
C ARG A 31 6.66 8.20 12.18
N GLU A 32 6.50 9.47 11.78
CA GLU A 32 6.76 10.63 12.65
C GLU A 32 5.88 10.59 13.90
N ALA A 33 4.60 10.28 13.74
CA ALA A 33 3.66 10.17 14.85
C ALA A 33 4.06 9.08 15.84
N VAL A 34 4.58 7.95 15.37
CA VAL A 34 5.13 6.88 16.23
C VAL A 34 6.38 7.38 16.97
N GLU A 35 7.29 8.05 16.29
CA GLU A 35 8.51 8.59 16.90
C GLU A 35 8.20 9.61 18.00
N GLU A 36 7.19 10.45 17.78
CA GLU A 36 6.80 11.50 18.73
C GLU A 36 5.94 11.02 19.91
N ASN A 37 5.11 10.00 19.72
CA ASN A 37 4.07 9.61 20.67
C ASN A 37 4.26 8.24 21.32
N VAL A 38 5.15 7.41 20.81
CA VAL A 38 5.46 6.09 21.38
C VAL A 38 6.82 6.13 22.03
N HIS A 39 6.85 6.17 23.35
CA HIS A 39 8.08 6.37 24.12
C HIS A 39 8.75 5.06 24.57
N ASP A 40 8.06 3.94 24.52
CA ASP A 40 8.67 2.64 24.77
C ASP A 40 9.54 2.24 23.57
N PRO A 41 10.86 2.00 23.74
CA PRO A 41 11.77 1.73 22.62
C PRO A 41 11.40 0.48 21.84
N VAL A 42 10.91 -0.55 22.51
CA VAL A 42 10.55 -1.84 21.89
C VAL A 42 9.31 -1.67 21.01
N ARG A 43 8.26 -1.04 21.55
CA ARG A 43 7.04 -0.78 20.81
C ARG A 43 7.27 0.20 19.66
N GLN A 44 8.02 1.27 19.89
CA GLN A 44 8.38 2.23 18.85
C GLN A 44 9.09 1.55 17.67
N LYS A 45 10.11 0.74 17.95
CA LYS A 45 10.85 0.01 16.92
C LYS A 45 9.96 -0.95 16.14
N ALA A 46 9.12 -1.71 16.83
CA ALA A 46 8.21 -2.66 16.19
C ALA A 46 7.19 -1.96 15.27
N ALA A 47 6.62 -0.84 15.71
CA ALA A 47 5.68 -0.04 14.93
C ALA A 47 6.35 0.58 13.69
N ILE A 48 7.55 1.13 13.83
CA ILE A 48 8.33 1.69 12.72
C ILE A 48 8.68 0.59 11.71
N GLN A 49 9.09 -0.58 12.16
CA GLN A 49 9.36 -1.71 11.26
C GLN A 49 8.12 -2.13 10.48
N ALA A 50 6.93 -2.11 11.10
CA ALA A 50 5.68 -2.40 10.39
C ALA A 50 5.40 -1.35 9.31
N ILE A 51 5.62 -0.08 9.57
CA ILE A 51 5.47 1.00 8.59
C ILE A 51 6.47 0.85 7.45
N ASP A 52 7.73 0.54 7.75
CA ASP A 52 8.77 0.34 6.72
C ASP A 52 8.44 -0.87 5.82
N ARG A 53 7.91 -1.95 6.40
CA ARG A 53 7.39 -3.08 5.63
C ARG A 53 6.22 -2.69 4.72
N ALA A 54 5.31 -1.84 5.21
CA ALA A 54 4.20 -1.34 4.41
C ALA A 54 4.71 -0.53 3.20
N THR A 55 5.72 0.30 3.39
CA THR A 55 6.36 1.07 2.32
C THR A 55 6.97 0.15 1.26
N ASN A 56 7.68 -0.89 1.69
CA ASN A 56 8.29 -1.86 0.78
C ASN A 56 7.23 -2.71 0.04
N ALA A 57 6.21 -3.17 0.74
CA ALA A 57 5.11 -3.93 0.15
C ALA A 57 4.36 -3.09 -0.89
N PHE A 58 4.09 -1.82 -0.60
CA PHE A 58 3.48 -0.91 -1.54
C PHE A 58 4.30 -0.77 -2.84
N SER A 59 5.61 -0.56 -2.72
CA SER A 59 6.50 -0.47 -3.88
C SER A 59 6.49 -1.75 -4.72
N LYS A 60 6.50 -2.91 -4.08
CA LYS A 60 6.44 -4.22 -4.72
C LYS A 60 5.12 -4.41 -5.50
N HIS A 61 4.00 -4.13 -4.86
CA HIS A 61 2.68 -4.30 -5.48
C HIS A 61 2.46 -3.30 -6.61
N ARG A 62 2.95 -2.07 -6.45
CA ARG A 62 2.91 -1.05 -7.51
C ARG A 62 3.66 -1.49 -8.76
N LYS A 63 4.85 -2.07 -8.61
CA LYS A 63 5.61 -2.62 -9.75
C LYS A 63 4.84 -3.73 -10.47
N ARG A 64 4.20 -4.61 -9.71
CA ARG A 64 3.41 -5.71 -10.28
C ARG A 64 2.21 -5.19 -11.08
N VAL A 65 1.46 -4.25 -10.52
CA VAL A 65 0.32 -3.61 -11.21
C VAL A 65 0.81 -2.76 -12.40
N GLY A 66 1.92 -2.07 -12.25
CA GLY A 66 2.56 -1.32 -13.33
C GLY A 66 2.94 -2.19 -14.52
N ALA A 67 3.42 -3.41 -14.28
CA ALA A 67 3.72 -4.38 -15.34
C ALA A 67 2.45 -4.82 -16.10
N ILE A 68 1.33 -4.98 -15.39
CA ILE A 68 0.02 -5.28 -16.00
C ILE A 68 -0.42 -4.11 -16.87
N SER A 69 -0.37 -2.88 -16.38
CA SER A 69 -0.71 -1.67 -17.15
C SER A 69 0.17 -1.52 -18.40
N ALA A 70 1.46 -1.75 -18.29
CA ALA A 70 2.38 -1.70 -19.41
C ALA A 70 2.06 -2.77 -20.48
N CYS A 71 1.64 -3.95 -20.04
CA CYS A 71 1.18 -5.01 -20.95
C CYS A 71 -0.07 -4.57 -21.74
N VAL A 72 -1.07 -4.01 -21.06
CA VAL A 72 -2.29 -3.49 -21.68
C VAL A 72 -1.97 -2.36 -22.66
N GLU A 73 -1.12 -1.41 -22.28
CA GLU A 73 -0.68 -0.33 -23.16
C GLU A 73 0.00 -0.85 -24.43
N ARG A 74 0.84 -1.87 -24.30
CA ARG A 74 1.46 -2.50 -25.49
C ARG A 74 0.43 -3.15 -26.40
N ALA A 75 -0.58 -3.80 -25.84
CA ALA A 75 -1.68 -4.37 -26.61
C ALA A 75 -2.49 -3.27 -27.30
N ASP A 76 -2.80 -2.17 -26.61
CA ASP A 76 -3.52 -1.02 -27.18
C ASP A 76 -2.79 -0.37 -28.36
N ARG A 77 -1.46 -0.40 -28.38
CA ARG A 77 -0.67 0.14 -29.49
C ARG A 77 -0.68 -0.74 -30.72
N LYS A 78 -1.08 -2.00 -30.60
CA LYS A 78 -1.23 -2.91 -31.72
C LYS A 78 -2.57 -2.69 -32.40
N TYR A 79 -2.58 -2.35 -33.68
CA TYR A 79 -3.81 -2.15 -34.44
C TYR A 79 -4.72 -3.39 -34.50
N ALA A 80 -4.15 -4.57 -34.39
CA ALA A 80 -4.84 -5.86 -34.47
C ALA A 80 -4.77 -6.67 -33.16
N ALA A 81 -4.75 -6.00 -32.00
CA ALA A 81 -4.77 -6.69 -30.72
C ALA A 81 -6.07 -7.49 -30.56
N THR A 82 -5.94 -8.73 -30.11
CA THR A 82 -7.06 -9.63 -29.88
C THR A 82 -7.52 -9.60 -28.43
N GLU A 83 -8.75 -10.03 -28.17
CA GLU A 83 -9.29 -10.22 -26.82
C GLU A 83 -8.37 -11.13 -25.99
N ALA A 84 -7.83 -12.20 -26.57
CA ALA A 84 -6.92 -13.11 -25.90
C ALA A 84 -5.61 -12.44 -25.46
N GLU A 85 -5.10 -11.45 -26.19
CA GLU A 85 -3.92 -10.67 -25.79
C GLU A 85 -4.22 -9.80 -24.57
N TYR A 86 -5.38 -9.15 -24.49
CA TYR A 86 -5.81 -8.40 -23.32
C TYR A 86 -6.05 -9.30 -22.12
N GLU A 87 -6.73 -10.43 -22.29
CA GLU A 87 -6.93 -11.42 -21.23
C GLU A 87 -5.61 -11.93 -20.66
N ALA A 88 -4.62 -12.21 -21.51
CA ALA A 88 -3.28 -12.61 -21.08
C ALA A 88 -2.61 -11.53 -20.21
N CYS A 89 -2.76 -10.25 -20.53
CA CYS A 89 -2.27 -9.15 -19.69
C CYS A 89 -2.96 -9.09 -18.34
N LEU A 90 -4.26 -9.36 -18.29
CA LEU A 90 -5.09 -9.21 -17.08
C LEU A 90 -5.09 -10.45 -16.17
N THR A 91 -4.46 -11.54 -16.59
CA THR A 91 -4.44 -12.80 -15.82
C THR A 91 -3.87 -12.62 -14.41
N ASP A 92 -2.87 -11.76 -14.21
CA ASP A 92 -2.24 -11.50 -12.92
C ASP A 92 -2.96 -10.44 -12.08
N LEU A 93 -3.99 -9.77 -12.61
CA LEU A 93 -4.65 -8.66 -11.91
C LEU A 93 -5.34 -9.11 -10.62
N GLY A 94 -6.13 -10.16 -10.67
CA GLY A 94 -6.80 -10.73 -9.50
C GLY A 94 -5.82 -11.19 -8.42
N PRO A 95 -4.83 -12.07 -8.75
CA PRO A 95 -3.79 -12.47 -7.81
C PRO A 95 -2.97 -11.31 -7.24
N ALA A 96 -2.62 -10.30 -8.06
CA ALA A 96 -1.89 -9.12 -7.60
C ALA A 96 -2.71 -8.30 -6.59
N TRP A 97 -3.98 -8.16 -6.84
CA TRP A 97 -4.93 -7.46 -5.99
C TRP A 97 -5.11 -8.15 -4.64
N ASP A 98 -5.32 -9.46 -4.67
CA ASP A 98 -5.46 -10.30 -3.49
C ASP A 98 -4.20 -10.27 -2.63
N ALA A 99 -3.03 -10.37 -3.23
CA ALA A 99 -1.75 -10.30 -2.53
C ALA A 99 -1.54 -8.93 -1.84
N ALA A 100 -1.90 -7.83 -2.51
CA ALA A 100 -1.83 -6.49 -1.93
C ALA A 100 -2.78 -6.34 -0.73
N GLY A 101 -4.00 -6.85 -0.84
CA GLY A 101 -4.99 -6.84 0.24
C GLY A 101 -4.54 -7.66 1.45
N GLU A 102 -4.02 -8.86 1.24
CA GLU A 102 -3.49 -9.73 2.30
C GLU A 102 -2.32 -9.07 3.04
N ASP A 103 -1.36 -8.50 2.32
CA ASP A 103 -0.21 -7.80 2.91
C ASP A 103 -0.67 -6.59 3.73
N LEU A 104 -1.63 -5.82 3.24
CA LEU A 104 -2.16 -4.66 3.95
C LEU A 104 -2.84 -5.06 5.26
N ILE A 105 -3.67 -6.10 5.24
CA ILE A 105 -4.36 -6.63 6.43
C ILE A 105 -3.33 -7.11 7.46
N GLU A 106 -2.35 -7.88 7.04
CA GLU A 106 -1.30 -8.40 7.93
C GLU A 106 -0.47 -7.27 8.55
N LEU A 107 -0.07 -6.29 7.76
CA LEU A 107 0.71 -5.15 8.23
C LEU A 107 -0.08 -4.26 9.20
N GLU A 108 -1.36 -4.04 8.94
CA GLU A 108 -2.26 -3.33 9.86
C GLU A 108 -2.38 -4.10 11.19
N ARG A 109 -2.51 -5.42 11.13
CA ARG A 109 -2.57 -6.27 12.31
C ARG A 109 -1.28 -6.19 13.14
N VAL A 110 -0.13 -6.30 12.49
CA VAL A 110 1.19 -6.19 13.14
C VAL A 110 1.38 -4.80 13.75
N PHE A 111 1.04 -3.76 13.05
CA PHE A 111 1.13 -2.38 13.53
C PHE A 111 0.28 -2.18 14.79
N ARG A 112 -0.97 -2.58 14.76
CA ARG A 112 -1.88 -2.47 15.92
C ARG A 112 -1.39 -3.29 17.12
N SER A 113 -0.91 -4.50 16.88
CA SER A 113 -0.40 -5.35 17.97
C SER A 113 0.90 -4.85 18.57
N SER A 114 1.63 -3.98 17.87
CA SER A 114 2.86 -3.37 18.34
C SER A 114 2.64 -2.21 19.32
N LEU A 115 1.42 -1.67 19.38
CA LEU A 115 1.08 -0.48 20.15
C LEU A 115 0.00 -0.77 21.19
N THR A 116 -0.08 0.07 22.23
CA THR A 116 -1.23 0.08 23.13
C THR A 116 -2.45 0.70 22.41
N PRO A 117 -3.70 0.38 22.85
CA PRO A 117 -4.89 1.01 22.24
C PRO A 117 -4.86 2.54 22.27
N GLY A 118 -4.35 3.14 23.35
CA GLY A 118 -4.18 4.58 23.45
C GLY A 118 -3.18 5.14 22.45
N GLU A 119 -2.05 4.47 22.28
CA GLU A 119 -1.04 4.84 21.28
C GLU A 119 -1.59 4.75 19.85
N VAL A 120 -2.38 3.73 19.54
CA VAL A 120 -3.04 3.59 18.23
C VAL A 120 -3.93 4.81 17.95
N VAL A 121 -4.74 5.24 18.91
CA VAL A 121 -5.63 6.41 18.73
C VAL A 121 -4.83 7.68 18.48
N VAL A 122 -3.78 7.92 19.26
CA VAL A 122 -2.92 9.11 19.13
C VAL A 122 -2.19 9.14 17.78
N VAL A 123 -1.58 8.03 17.40
CA VAL A 123 -0.85 7.92 16.13
C VAL A 123 -1.79 8.11 14.93
N ARG A 124 -2.98 7.53 14.97
CA ARG A 124 -3.99 7.73 13.93
C ARG A 124 -4.38 9.20 13.79
N GLY A 125 -4.69 9.85 14.89
CA GLY A 125 -5.09 11.26 14.88
C GLY A 125 -3.98 12.17 14.33
N ALA A 126 -2.73 11.88 14.64
CA ALA A 126 -1.59 12.65 14.14
C ALA A 126 -1.27 12.39 12.66
N ALA A 127 -1.56 11.18 12.15
CA ALA A 127 -1.32 10.80 10.75
C ALA A 127 -2.40 11.31 9.79
N GLU A 128 -3.57 11.60 10.29
CA GLU A 128 -4.67 12.21 9.52
C GLU A 128 -4.46 13.72 9.40
#